data_7a173d6b1d07e33ad955ff0d415b7346
#
_entry.id   7a173d6b1d07e33ad955ff0d415b7346
#
_cell.length_a   1.000
_cell.length_b   1.000
_cell.length_c   1.000
_cell.angle_alpha   90.00
_cell.angle_beta   90.00
_cell.angle_gamma   90.00
#
_symmetry.space_group_name_H-M   'P 1'
#
loop_
_entity.id
_entity.type
_entity.pdbx_description
1 polymer ?
#
loop_
_entity_poly.entity_id
_entity_poly.type
_entity_poly.pdbx_seq_one_letter_code
_entity_poly.pdbx_strand_id
1 'polypeptide(L)'
;SAKAKILETFAFYLYDYKNISLEIDGEKIDPKKIILAVTPFNLDFINYEGKDYSSTLRLTEWVSSKQTTSTYLSCNHGIPYLKLDMGWNYPNKKYTAYIESEAIIEMVNMHGLDFAPSNASVQKNLGLAKEIIKGHFRAQEAEKAATLVEQWKKENIYPYPSETTNIVEQVERQVFDIVASTVSHNIDKFEKTSKENRKFQFRLLKQALETNPNSLQTIINEVLNLKPE
;
A
#
# COMPACT_ATOMS: atom_id res chain seq x y z
N SER A 1 -11.14 -1.99 19.57
CA SER A 1 -10.87 -2.19 21.01
C SER A 1 -9.69 -1.33 21.44
N ALA A 2 -9.59 -0.99 22.73
CA ALA A 2 -8.46 -0.23 23.29
C ALA A 2 -7.12 -0.89 22.97
N LYS A 3 -7.04 -2.22 23.05
CA LYS A 3 -5.85 -3.02 22.70
C LYS A 3 -5.37 -2.75 21.26
N ALA A 4 -6.28 -2.67 20.29
CA ALA A 4 -5.91 -2.39 18.90
C ALA A 4 -5.30 -0.98 18.73
N LYS A 5 -5.86 0.01 19.43
CA LYS A 5 -5.35 1.38 19.38
C LYS A 5 -3.98 1.53 20.05
N ILE A 6 -3.78 0.86 21.17
CA ILE A 6 -2.48 0.80 21.86
C ILE A 6 -1.43 0.13 20.93
N LEU A 7 -1.81 -0.97 20.29
CA LEU A 7 -0.96 -1.66 19.33
C LEU A 7 -0.56 -0.75 18.17
N GLU A 8 -1.49 -0.04 17.55
CA GLU A 8 -1.20 0.92 16.47
C GLU A 8 -0.22 2.02 16.90
N THR A 9 -0.43 2.56 18.12
CA THR A 9 0.38 3.66 18.63
C THR A 9 1.81 3.22 18.99
N PHE A 10 1.97 2.05 19.59
CA PHE A 10 3.26 1.61 20.13
C PHE A 10 3.99 0.58 19.27
N ALA A 11 3.33 -0.06 18.31
CA ALA A 11 3.97 -1.10 17.49
C ALA A 11 5.23 -0.61 16.79
N PHE A 12 5.17 0.61 16.25
CA PHE A 12 6.28 1.25 15.58
C PHE A 12 7.43 1.56 16.55
N TYR A 13 7.11 2.11 17.71
CA TYR A 13 8.09 2.36 18.77
C TYR A 13 8.77 1.07 19.23
N LEU A 14 8.00 0.00 19.42
CA LEU A 14 8.53 -1.32 19.77
C LEU A 14 9.34 -1.97 18.64
N TYR A 15 9.07 -1.59 17.39
CA TYR A 15 9.84 -2.07 16.23
C TYR A 15 11.24 -1.46 16.19
N ASP A 16 11.36 -0.16 16.51
CA ASP A 16 12.65 0.55 16.54
C ASP A 16 13.46 0.26 17.82
N TYR A 17 12.80 0.16 18.97
CA TYR A 17 13.44 -0.03 20.28
C TYR A 17 13.36 -1.48 20.73
N LYS A 18 14.29 -2.30 20.27
CA LYS A 18 14.35 -3.75 20.56
C LYS A 18 14.48 -4.11 22.04
N ASN A 19 14.97 -3.18 22.86
CA ASN A 19 15.16 -3.38 24.31
C ASN A 19 13.90 -3.08 25.14
N ILE A 20 12.84 -2.60 24.50
CA ILE A 20 11.57 -2.28 25.14
C ILE A 20 10.56 -3.37 24.79
N SER A 21 9.78 -3.79 25.77
CA SER A 21 8.67 -4.72 25.55
C SER A 21 7.40 -4.15 26.18
N LEU A 22 6.29 -4.35 25.51
CA LEU A 22 4.97 -4.00 26.00
C LEU A 22 4.19 -5.31 26.21
N GLU A 23 3.53 -5.40 27.36
CA GLU A 23 2.65 -6.49 27.71
C GLU A 23 1.24 -5.95 27.98
N ILE A 24 0.22 -6.58 27.40
CA ILE A 24 -1.18 -6.21 27.60
C ILE A 24 -1.94 -7.47 27.97
N ASP A 25 -2.60 -7.45 29.12
CA ASP A 25 -3.38 -8.56 29.65
C ASP A 25 -2.55 -9.87 29.78
N GLY A 26 -1.27 -9.76 30.18
CA GLY A 26 -0.37 -10.90 30.32
C GLY A 26 0.23 -11.40 28.99
N GLU A 27 -0.10 -10.79 27.85
CA GLU A 27 0.47 -11.13 26.56
C GLU A 27 1.53 -10.11 26.12
N LYS A 28 2.74 -10.59 25.85
CA LYS A 28 3.80 -9.78 25.27
C LYS A 28 3.48 -9.44 23.82
N ILE A 29 3.57 -8.16 23.49
CA ILE A 29 3.35 -7.69 22.13
C ILE A 29 4.62 -7.86 21.31
N ASP A 30 4.48 -8.60 20.21
CA ASP A 30 5.51 -8.74 19.19
C ASP A 30 5.14 -7.86 17.97
N PRO A 31 5.87 -6.73 17.75
CA PRO A 31 5.59 -5.84 16.63
C PRO A 31 5.72 -6.53 15.27
N LYS A 32 6.55 -7.57 15.15
CA LYS A 32 6.72 -8.32 13.89
C LYS A 32 5.48 -9.12 13.48
N LYS A 33 4.56 -9.39 14.40
CA LYS A 33 3.29 -10.08 14.09
C LYS A 33 2.24 -9.14 13.52
N ILE A 34 2.41 -7.84 13.67
CA ILE A 34 1.42 -6.83 13.28
C ILE A 34 1.95 -5.87 12.22
N ILE A 35 3.25 -5.68 12.10
CA ILE A 35 3.91 -4.91 11.06
C ILE A 35 4.30 -5.85 9.93
N LEU A 36 3.81 -5.59 8.72
CA LEU A 36 4.17 -6.32 7.50
C LEU A 36 5.51 -5.82 6.96
N ALA A 37 5.65 -4.51 6.84
CA ALA A 37 6.86 -3.86 6.34
C ALA A 37 6.98 -2.43 6.89
N VAL A 38 8.20 -1.93 6.97
CA VAL A 38 8.52 -0.53 7.23
C VAL A 38 9.48 -0.05 6.16
N THR A 39 9.05 0.89 5.33
CA THR A 39 9.83 1.38 4.20
C THR A 39 10.07 2.88 4.34
N PRO A 40 11.33 3.33 4.42
CA PRO A 40 11.67 4.75 4.43
C PRO A 40 11.79 5.30 3.01
N PHE A 41 11.40 6.57 2.82
CA PHE A 41 11.57 7.33 1.60
C PHE A 41 12.05 8.74 1.95
N ASN A 42 12.88 9.33 1.10
CA ASN A 42 13.27 10.73 1.27
C ASN A 42 12.14 11.64 0.79
N LEU A 43 11.95 12.73 1.53
CA LEU A 43 11.08 13.82 1.16
C LEU A 43 11.90 15.11 0.93
N ASP A 44 11.23 16.19 0.57
CA ASP A 44 11.83 17.51 0.49
C ASP A 44 12.07 18.09 1.89
N PHE A 45 12.89 19.15 1.97
CA PHE A 45 13.10 19.84 3.22
C PHE A 45 11.81 20.50 3.74
N ILE A 46 11.67 20.53 5.06
CA ILE A 46 10.66 21.34 5.73
C ILE A 46 11.33 22.62 6.20
N ASN A 47 10.87 23.75 5.66
CA ASN A 47 11.32 25.07 6.12
C ASN A 47 10.48 25.50 7.33
N TYR A 48 11.17 25.83 8.41
CA TYR A 48 10.55 26.40 9.59
C TYR A 48 11.45 27.51 10.16
N GLU A 49 10.88 28.70 10.39
CA GLU A 49 11.61 29.92 10.86
C GLU A 49 12.87 30.23 10.04
N GLY A 50 12.79 30.04 8.70
CA GLY A 50 13.89 30.32 7.78
C GLY A 50 15.00 29.28 7.77
N LYS A 51 14.87 28.17 8.48
CA LYS A 51 15.81 27.06 8.51
C LYS A 51 15.21 25.84 7.82
N ASP A 52 16.02 25.17 6.99
CA ASP A 52 15.64 23.95 6.29
C ASP A 52 16.04 22.71 7.08
N TYR A 53 15.09 21.82 7.29
CA TYR A 53 15.26 20.54 7.97
C TYR A 53 14.99 19.40 7.01
N SER A 54 15.85 18.39 7.01
CA SER A 54 15.58 17.16 6.24
C SER A 54 14.29 16.51 6.69
N SER A 55 13.58 15.88 5.75
CA SER A 55 12.41 15.10 6.08
C SER A 55 12.38 13.76 5.36
N THR A 56 11.72 12.80 5.99
CA THR A 56 11.54 11.44 5.45
C THR A 56 10.08 11.02 5.61
N LEU A 57 9.63 10.20 4.68
CA LEU A 57 8.39 9.44 4.82
C LEU A 57 8.76 8.05 5.30
N ARG A 58 8.22 7.63 6.43
CA ARG A 58 8.27 6.24 6.87
C ARG A 58 6.89 5.63 6.71
N LEU A 59 6.80 4.66 5.79
CA LEU A 59 5.57 3.94 5.49
C LEU A 59 5.57 2.61 6.24
N THR A 60 4.65 2.46 7.18
CA THR A 60 4.44 1.22 7.94
C THR A 60 3.20 0.50 7.41
N GLU A 61 3.40 -0.68 6.84
CA GLU A 61 2.32 -1.53 6.35
C GLU A 61 1.89 -2.53 7.43
N TRP A 62 0.58 -2.75 7.56
CA TRP A 62 -0.01 -3.59 8.59
C TRP A 62 -0.43 -4.95 8.04
N VAL A 63 -0.23 -6.00 8.84
CA VAL A 63 -0.68 -7.37 8.52
C VAL A 63 -2.21 -7.48 8.57
N SER A 64 -2.86 -6.74 9.47
CA SER A 64 -4.29 -6.90 9.75
C SER A 64 -5.13 -5.79 9.13
N SER A 65 -6.30 -6.18 8.60
CA SER A 65 -7.33 -5.24 8.12
C SER A 65 -8.01 -4.43 9.24
N LYS A 66 -7.74 -4.77 10.51
CA LYS A 66 -8.33 -4.06 11.67
C LYS A 66 -7.64 -2.73 11.97
N GLN A 67 -6.44 -2.50 11.45
CA GLN A 67 -5.76 -1.22 11.57
C GLN A 67 -6.39 -0.17 10.66
N THR A 68 -6.32 1.09 11.10
CA THR A 68 -6.78 2.23 10.32
C THR A 68 -5.64 2.81 9.49
N THR A 69 -5.96 3.31 8.30
CA THR A 69 -4.99 4.08 7.52
C THR A 69 -4.90 5.49 8.11
N SER A 70 -3.70 5.95 8.41
CA SER A 70 -3.47 7.25 9.05
C SER A 70 -2.16 7.88 8.57
N THR A 71 -2.08 9.21 8.64
CA THR A 71 -0.87 9.98 8.36
C THR A 71 -0.57 10.87 9.56
N TYR A 72 0.69 10.92 9.96
CA TYR A 72 1.14 11.73 11.11
C TYR A 72 2.37 12.55 10.76
N LEU A 73 2.45 13.74 11.33
CA LEU A 73 3.73 14.39 11.56
C LEU A 73 4.38 13.77 12.78
N SER A 74 5.66 13.49 12.67
CA SER A 74 6.43 12.76 13.67
C SER A 74 7.83 13.36 13.78
N CYS A 75 8.48 13.16 14.91
CA CYS A 75 9.92 13.35 15.00
C CYS A 75 10.64 12.05 14.61
N ASN A 76 11.97 12.15 14.48
CA ASN A 76 12.83 10.97 14.37
C ASN A 76 12.50 10.02 15.51
N HIS A 77 12.16 8.76 15.21
CA HIS A 77 11.74 7.66 16.11
C HIS A 77 10.24 7.38 16.18
N GLY A 78 9.44 7.90 15.22
CA GLY A 78 8.05 7.43 15.04
C GLY A 78 7.06 7.82 16.12
N ILE A 79 7.39 8.82 16.96
CA ILE A 79 6.42 9.36 17.92
C ILE A 79 5.47 10.29 17.15
N PRO A 80 4.17 9.96 17.03
CA PRO A 80 3.22 10.80 16.35
C PRO A 80 2.88 12.04 17.20
N TYR A 81 3.07 13.23 16.62
CA TYR A 81 2.71 14.49 17.26
C TYR A 81 1.38 15.04 16.76
N LEU A 82 1.16 14.98 15.46
CA LEU A 82 -0.05 15.54 14.87
C LEU A 82 -0.57 14.61 13.76
N LYS A 83 -1.85 14.27 13.82
CA LYS A 83 -2.51 13.55 12.75
C LYS A 83 -2.85 14.50 11.61
N LEU A 84 -2.47 14.12 10.39
CA LEU A 84 -2.80 14.85 9.17
C LEU A 84 -3.89 14.11 8.37
N ASP A 85 -4.72 14.87 7.66
CA ASP A 85 -5.61 14.33 6.66
C ASP A 85 -4.96 14.46 5.28
N MET A 86 -4.65 13.32 4.66
CA MET A 86 -4.11 13.28 3.30
C MET A 86 -5.21 13.46 2.23
N GLY A 87 -6.48 13.46 2.62
CA GLY A 87 -7.64 13.52 1.71
C GLY A 87 -7.77 12.30 0.78
N TRP A 88 -6.95 11.29 0.97
CA TRP A 88 -6.89 10.10 0.12
C TRP A 88 -6.19 8.94 0.83
N ASN A 89 -6.62 7.72 0.51
CA ASN A 89 -5.96 6.49 0.96
C ASN A 89 -5.85 5.50 -0.19
N TYR A 90 -4.78 4.71 -0.21
CA TYR A 90 -4.66 3.65 -1.20
C TYR A 90 -5.70 2.55 -0.92
N PRO A 91 -6.50 2.13 -1.93
CA PRO A 91 -7.54 1.13 -1.74
C PRO A 91 -6.98 -0.20 -1.24
N ASN A 92 -7.71 -0.87 -0.36
CA ASN A 92 -7.40 -2.22 0.14
C ASN A 92 -6.03 -2.39 0.81
N LYS A 93 -5.33 -1.28 1.12
CA LYS A 93 -4.08 -1.28 1.88
C LYS A 93 -4.29 -0.67 3.26
N LYS A 94 -3.67 -1.26 4.26
CA LYS A 94 -3.63 -0.75 5.63
C LYS A 94 -2.22 -0.32 5.95
N TYR A 95 -2.04 0.96 6.21
CA TYR A 95 -0.73 1.55 6.46
C TYR A 95 -0.84 2.77 7.37
N THR A 96 0.27 3.11 7.99
CA THR A 96 0.48 4.40 8.63
C THR A 96 1.68 5.09 7.98
N ALA A 97 1.49 6.34 7.59
CA ALA A 97 2.51 7.19 7.02
C ALA A 97 3.01 8.17 8.08
N TYR A 98 4.31 8.18 8.36
CA TYR A 98 4.94 9.14 9.25
C TYR A 98 5.81 10.07 8.42
N ILE A 99 5.48 11.37 8.42
CA ILE A 99 6.35 12.42 7.87
C ILE A 99 7.24 12.86 9.03
N GLU A 100 8.50 12.46 8.98
CA GLU A 100 9.47 12.65 10.07
C GLU A 100 10.41 13.79 9.75
N SER A 101 10.59 14.72 10.69
CA SER A 101 11.55 15.81 10.60
C SER A 101 11.84 16.40 11.97
N GLU A 102 13.07 16.90 12.18
CA GLU A 102 13.40 17.68 13.37
C GLU A 102 12.65 19.02 13.43
N ALA A 103 12.21 19.55 12.28
CA ALA A 103 11.34 20.72 12.24
C ALA A 103 10.09 20.56 13.12
N ILE A 104 9.58 19.34 13.26
CA ILE A 104 8.40 19.05 14.08
C ILE A 104 8.69 19.27 15.57
N ILE A 105 9.89 18.92 16.02
CA ILE A 105 10.32 19.18 17.41
C ILE A 105 10.40 20.67 17.66
N GLU A 106 10.96 21.43 16.73
CA GLU A 106 11.03 22.89 16.83
C GLU A 106 9.63 23.52 16.87
N MET A 107 8.72 23.05 16.01
CA MET A 107 7.32 23.48 16.02
C MET A 107 6.65 23.20 17.36
N VAL A 108 6.91 22.04 17.98
CA VAL A 108 6.38 21.68 19.31
C VAL A 108 6.95 22.64 20.38
N ASN A 109 8.27 22.85 20.38
CA ASN A 109 8.95 23.68 21.37
C ASN A 109 8.48 25.14 21.30
N MET A 110 8.15 25.63 20.10
CA MET A 110 7.66 26.99 19.86
C MET A 110 6.13 27.13 19.91
N HIS A 111 5.42 26.10 20.37
CA HIS A 111 3.94 26.04 20.37
C HIS A 111 3.29 26.33 19.01
N GLY A 112 4.03 26.04 17.91
CA GLY A 112 3.62 26.27 16.53
C GLY A 112 3.05 25.05 15.81
N LEU A 113 2.94 23.89 16.49
CA LEU A 113 2.52 22.63 15.86
C LEU A 113 1.11 22.70 15.24
N ASP A 114 0.19 23.44 15.87
CA ASP A 114 -1.17 23.60 15.36
C ASP A 114 -1.22 24.32 14.00
N PHE A 115 -0.17 25.08 13.66
CA PHE A 115 -0.02 25.76 12.38
C PHE A 115 0.73 24.92 11.33
N ALA A 116 1.30 23.78 11.72
CA ALA A 116 2.02 22.90 10.79
C ALA A 116 1.20 22.50 9.55
N PRO A 117 -0.12 22.24 9.64
CA PRO A 117 -0.94 21.98 8.47
C PRO A 117 -1.02 23.16 7.47
N SER A 118 -0.77 24.39 7.90
CA SER A 118 -0.76 25.58 7.05
C SER A 118 0.64 25.93 6.52
N ASN A 119 1.68 25.24 6.97
CA ASN A 119 3.04 25.43 6.48
C ASN A 119 3.18 24.89 5.07
N ALA A 120 3.63 25.73 4.11
CA ALA A 120 3.71 25.37 2.69
C ALA A 120 4.64 24.18 2.41
N SER A 121 5.78 24.07 3.13
CA SER A 121 6.70 22.95 2.96
C SER A 121 6.15 21.64 3.54
N VAL A 122 5.38 21.69 4.63
CA VAL A 122 4.65 20.54 5.16
C VAL A 122 3.60 20.06 4.17
N GLN A 123 2.81 20.97 3.58
CA GLN A 123 1.82 20.64 2.56
C GLN A 123 2.45 20.05 1.30
N LYS A 124 3.59 20.60 0.86
CA LYS A 124 4.36 20.05 -0.25
C LYS A 124 4.79 18.61 0.04
N ASN A 125 5.34 18.35 1.22
CA ASN A 125 5.75 17.02 1.64
C ASN A 125 4.58 16.03 1.79
N LEU A 126 3.41 16.50 2.21
CA LEU A 126 2.19 15.70 2.24
C LEU A 126 1.77 15.26 0.83
N GLY A 127 1.87 16.17 -0.14
CA GLY A 127 1.62 15.87 -1.56
C GLY A 127 2.64 14.85 -2.12
N LEU A 128 3.93 15.04 -1.86
CA LEU A 128 4.98 14.11 -2.25
C LEU A 128 4.79 12.73 -1.61
N ALA A 129 4.49 12.67 -0.32
CA ALA A 129 4.21 11.43 0.39
C ALA A 129 3.05 10.66 -0.27
N LYS A 130 1.98 11.36 -0.66
CA LYS A 130 0.86 10.76 -1.40
C LYS A 130 1.29 10.11 -2.71
N GLU A 131 2.10 10.78 -3.50
CA GLU A 131 2.57 10.22 -4.79
C GLU A 131 3.56 9.06 -4.59
N ILE A 132 4.43 9.14 -3.59
CA ILE A 132 5.34 8.05 -3.20
C ILE A 132 4.54 6.81 -2.77
N ILE A 133 3.54 6.97 -1.92
CA ILE A 133 2.68 5.87 -1.45
C ILE A 133 1.95 5.21 -2.62
N LYS A 134 1.41 6.01 -3.55
CA LYS A 134 0.79 5.48 -4.78
C LYS A 134 1.77 4.67 -5.61
N GLY A 135 2.97 5.21 -5.86
CA GLY A 135 4.02 4.53 -6.62
C GLY A 135 4.44 3.23 -5.96
N HIS A 136 4.66 3.24 -4.64
CA HIS A 136 5.06 2.08 -3.86
C HIS A 136 4.04 0.93 -3.97
N PHE A 137 2.78 1.18 -3.70
CA PHE A 137 1.76 0.13 -3.78
C PHE A 137 1.48 -0.35 -5.20
N ARG A 138 1.54 0.55 -6.20
CA ARG A 138 1.47 0.13 -7.61
C ARG A 138 2.61 -0.79 -8.01
N ALA A 139 3.84 -0.49 -7.57
CA ALA A 139 4.99 -1.34 -7.82
C ALA A 139 4.83 -2.73 -7.17
N GLN A 140 4.37 -2.77 -5.91
CA GLN A 140 4.08 -4.04 -5.23
C GLN A 140 2.99 -4.85 -5.94
N GLU A 141 1.93 -4.20 -6.44
CA GLU A 141 0.86 -4.89 -7.16
C GLU A 141 1.35 -5.43 -8.51
N ALA A 142 2.15 -4.65 -9.22
CA ALA A 142 2.77 -5.11 -10.47
C ALA A 142 3.72 -6.30 -10.26
N GLU A 143 4.53 -6.29 -9.20
CA GLU A 143 5.41 -7.41 -8.85
C GLU A 143 4.62 -8.68 -8.49
N LYS A 144 3.55 -8.53 -7.72
CA LYS A 144 2.66 -9.65 -7.40
C LYS A 144 1.98 -10.22 -8.65
N ALA A 145 1.49 -9.34 -9.54
CA ALA A 145 0.89 -9.75 -10.81
C ALA A 145 1.90 -10.51 -11.69
N ALA A 146 3.13 -10.00 -11.83
CA ALA A 146 4.18 -10.67 -12.57
C ALA A 146 4.50 -12.05 -12.00
N THR A 147 4.57 -12.19 -10.68
CA THR A 147 4.80 -13.47 -10.00
C THR A 147 3.68 -14.47 -10.29
N LEU A 148 2.43 -14.04 -10.26
CA LEU A 148 1.26 -14.87 -10.59
C LEU A 148 1.30 -15.30 -12.05
N VAL A 149 1.60 -14.41 -12.98
CA VAL A 149 1.71 -14.72 -14.41
C VAL A 149 2.78 -15.78 -14.65
N GLU A 150 3.96 -15.66 -14.04
CA GLU A 150 5.01 -16.67 -14.14
C GLU A 150 4.59 -18.02 -13.54
N GLN A 151 3.84 -18.03 -12.45
CA GLN A 151 3.24 -19.24 -11.91
C GLN A 151 2.26 -19.88 -12.91
N TRP A 152 1.34 -19.09 -13.49
CA TRP A 152 0.38 -19.58 -14.47
C TRP A 152 1.02 -20.12 -15.76
N LYS A 153 2.14 -19.52 -16.18
CA LYS A 153 2.96 -20.05 -17.28
C LYS A 153 3.54 -21.42 -16.93
N LYS A 154 4.14 -21.56 -15.75
CA LYS A 154 4.68 -22.84 -15.25
C LYS A 154 3.60 -23.91 -15.12
N GLU A 155 2.41 -23.54 -14.71
CA GLU A 155 1.26 -24.42 -14.61
C GLU A 155 0.60 -24.74 -15.96
N ASN A 156 1.02 -24.10 -17.06
CA ASN A 156 0.41 -24.22 -18.41
C ASN A 156 -1.08 -23.85 -18.43
N ILE A 157 -1.51 -22.90 -17.61
CA ILE A 157 -2.86 -22.34 -17.62
C ILE A 157 -2.92 -20.96 -18.25
N TYR A 158 -1.78 -20.27 -18.38
CA TYR A 158 -1.68 -18.95 -19.03
C TYR A 158 -2.09 -19.06 -20.51
N PRO A 159 -2.99 -18.18 -21.02
CA PRO A 159 -3.60 -18.39 -22.32
C PRO A 159 -2.75 -17.94 -23.51
N TYR A 160 -1.56 -17.36 -23.26
CA TYR A 160 -0.62 -16.94 -24.31
C TYR A 160 0.64 -17.82 -24.27
N PRO A 161 0.77 -18.79 -25.19
CA PRO A 161 1.79 -19.86 -25.06
C PRO A 161 3.21 -19.44 -25.46
N SER A 162 3.39 -18.34 -26.20
CA SER A 162 4.69 -17.91 -26.73
C SER A 162 4.90 -16.41 -26.53
N GLU A 163 6.15 -15.98 -26.52
CA GLU A 163 6.46 -14.55 -26.59
C GLU A 163 6.01 -13.98 -27.93
N THR A 164 5.64 -12.70 -27.94
CA THR A 164 5.20 -12.01 -29.14
C THR A 164 5.98 -10.73 -29.35
N THR A 165 6.26 -10.41 -30.61
CA THR A 165 6.82 -9.12 -31.04
C THR A 165 5.73 -8.17 -31.51
N ASN A 166 4.48 -8.63 -31.61
CA ASN A 166 3.35 -7.79 -32.02
C ASN A 166 2.94 -6.87 -30.88
N ILE A 167 3.02 -5.56 -31.13
CA ILE A 167 2.73 -4.50 -30.14
C ILE A 167 1.28 -4.60 -29.64
N VAL A 168 0.31 -4.88 -30.53
CA VAL A 168 -1.10 -5.00 -30.15
C VAL A 168 -1.27 -6.17 -29.18
N GLU A 169 -0.70 -7.33 -29.51
CA GLU A 169 -0.75 -8.50 -28.63
C GLU A 169 -0.03 -8.28 -27.30
N GLN A 170 1.04 -7.48 -27.27
CA GLN A 170 1.72 -7.11 -26.01
C GLN A 170 0.80 -6.30 -25.10
N VAL A 171 0.07 -5.33 -25.67
CA VAL A 171 -0.91 -4.54 -24.93
C VAL A 171 -2.08 -5.40 -24.44
N GLU A 172 -2.60 -6.29 -25.28
CA GLU A 172 -3.64 -7.24 -24.88
C GLU A 172 -3.22 -8.12 -23.70
N ARG A 173 -1.98 -8.62 -23.73
CA ARG A 173 -1.41 -9.41 -22.63
C ARG A 173 -1.30 -8.60 -21.35
N GLN A 174 -0.81 -7.35 -21.41
CA GLN A 174 -0.72 -6.48 -20.24
C GLN A 174 -2.10 -6.26 -19.61
N VAL A 175 -3.11 -6.02 -20.44
CA VAL A 175 -4.49 -5.87 -19.97
C VAL A 175 -5.00 -7.16 -19.35
N PHE A 176 -4.76 -8.30 -20.02
CA PHE A 176 -5.11 -9.61 -19.48
C PHE A 176 -4.47 -9.84 -18.11
N ASP A 177 -3.18 -9.57 -17.97
CA ASP A 177 -2.42 -9.78 -16.73
C ASP A 177 -2.99 -8.98 -15.56
N ILE A 178 -3.36 -7.70 -15.82
CA ILE A 178 -4.00 -6.83 -14.82
C ILE A 178 -5.36 -7.40 -14.41
N VAL A 179 -6.22 -7.75 -15.38
CA VAL A 179 -7.57 -8.23 -15.10
C VAL A 179 -7.51 -9.61 -14.43
N ALA A 180 -6.71 -10.53 -14.94
CA ALA A 180 -6.58 -11.88 -14.40
C ALA A 180 -6.02 -11.89 -12.98
N SER A 181 -5.00 -11.05 -12.69
CA SER A 181 -4.47 -10.92 -11.33
C SER A 181 -5.48 -10.32 -10.36
N THR A 182 -6.28 -9.35 -10.81
CA THR A 182 -7.36 -8.75 -10.02
C THR A 182 -8.46 -9.78 -9.72
N VAL A 183 -8.88 -10.55 -10.72
CA VAL A 183 -9.87 -11.63 -10.57
C VAL A 183 -9.36 -12.71 -9.62
N SER A 184 -8.11 -13.16 -9.79
CA SER A 184 -7.49 -14.17 -8.94
C SER A 184 -7.41 -13.73 -7.48
N HIS A 185 -7.18 -12.44 -7.23
CA HIS A 185 -7.04 -11.88 -5.87
C HIS A 185 -8.39 -11.68 -5.15
N ASN A 186 -9.45 -11.36 -5.91
CA ASN A 186 -10.77 -11.04 -5.34
C ASN A 186 -11.70 -12.25 -5.28
N ILE A 187 -11.37 -13.36 -5.94
CA ILE A 187 -12.16 -14.58 -5.92
C ILE A 187 -11.42 -15.65 -5.11
N ASP A 188 -11.65 -15.72 -3.81
CA ASP A 188 -11.05 -16.72 -2.90
C ASP A 188 -11.14 -18.16 -3.39
N LYS A 189 -12.10 -18.46 -4.27
CA LYS A 189 -12.33 -19.78 -4.85
C LYS A 189 -11.52 -20.04 -6.12
N PHE A 190 -10.95 -19.00 -6.76
CA PHE A 190 -10.26 -19.14 -8.04
C PHE A 190 -9.05 -20.09 -7.92
N GLU A 191 -8.19 -19.85 -6.95
CA GLU A 191 -7.00 -20.69 -6.69
C GLU A 191 -7.34 -22.10 -6.19
N LYS A 192 -8.56 -22.29 -5.67
CA LYS A 192 -9.06 -23.59 -5.18
C LYS A 192 -9.75 -24.41 -6.25
N THR A 193 -9.96 -23.87 -7.46
CA THR A 193 -10.56 -24.61 -8.58
C THR A 193 -9.53 -25.50 -9.26
N SER A 194 -10.00 -26.54 -9.98
CA SER A 194 -9.11 -27.43 -10.72
C SER A 194 -8.33 -26.66 -11.79
N LYS A 195 -7.14 -27.16 -12.13
CA LYS A 195 -6.27 -26.59 -13.16
C LYS A 195 -7.02 -26.42 -14.50
N GLU A 196 -7.82 -27.39 -14.89
CA GLU A 196 -8.62 -27.39 -16.11
C GLU A 196 -9.64 -26.23 -16.11
N ASN A 197 -10.33 -26.04 -14.97
CA ASN A 197 -11.30 -24.95 -14.82
C ASN A 197 -10.61 -23.59 -14.86
N ARG A 198 -9.46 -23.42 -14.19
CA ARG A 198 -8.68 -22.17 -14.27
C ARG A 198 -8.24 -21.87 -15.70
N LYS A 199 -7.75 -22.89 -16.42
CA LYS A 199 -7.37 -22.78 -17.83
C LYS A 199 -8.54 -22.38 -18.71
N PHE A 200 -9.73 -22.95 -18.47
CA PHE A 200 -10.95 -22.63 -19.19
C PHE A 200 -11.38 -21.17 -18.92
N GLN A 201 -11.39 -20.75 -17.65
CA GLN A 201 -11.74 -19.38 -17.25
C GLN A 201 -10.78 -18.36 -17.88
N PHE A 202 -9.48 -18.62 -17.93
CA PHE A 202 -8.52 -17.74 -18.58
C PHE A 202 -8.71 -17.66 -20.10
N ARG A 203 -9.10 -18.75 -20.76
CA ARG A 203 -9.44 -18.70 -22.18
C ARG A 203 -10.70 -17.87 -22.43
N LEU A 204 -11.72 -18.00 -21.60
CA LEU A 204 -12.93 -17.16 -21.69
C LEU A 204 -12.61 -15.70 -21.45
N LEU A 205 -11.78 -15.38 -20.46
CA LEU A 205 -11.36 -14.01 -20.20
C LEU A 205 -10.59 -13.46 -21.41
N LYS A 206 -9.63 -14.18 -21.96
CA LYS A 206 -8.91 -13.80 -23.18
C LYS A 206 -9.87 -13.51 -24.31
N GLN A 207 -10.79 -14.43 -24.60
CA GLN A 207 -11.79 -14.27 -25.67
C GLN A 207 -12.68 -13.05 -25.45
N ALA A 208 -13.10 -12.78 -24.22
CA ALA A 208 -13.88 -11.60 -23.90
C ALA A 208 -13.11 -10.29 -24.15
N LEU A 209 -11.81 -10.27 -23.83
CA LEU A 209 -10.93 -9.14 -24.10
C LEU A 209 -10.74 -8.88 -25.61
N GLU A 210 -10.56 -9.95 -26.40
CA GLU A 210 -10.38 -9.87 -27.85
C GLU A 210 -11.66 -9.45 -28.59
N THR A 211 -12.82 -9.91 -28.13
CA THR A 211 -14.09 -9.71 -28.84
C THR A 211 -14.79 -8.40 -28.47
N ASN A 212 -14.57 -7.87 -27.28
CA ASN A 212 -15.26 -6.65 -26.82
C ASN A 212 -14.39 -5.79 -25.89
N PRO A 213 -13.38 -5.10 -26.43
CA PRO A 213 -12.49 -4.25 -25.63
C PRO A 213 -13.22 -3.12 -24.88
N ASN A 214 -14.39 -2.67 -25.35
CA ASN A 214 -15.19 -1.64 -24.67
C ASN A 214 -15.88 -2.16 -23.40
N SER A 215 -16.13 -3.47 -23.30
CA SER A 215 -16.67 -4.10 -22.09
C SER A 215 -15.61 -4.26 -20.98
N LEU A 216 -14.34 -4.10 -21.31
CA LEU A 216 -13.23 -4.20 -20.39
C LEU A 216 -13.36 -3.22 -19.22
N GLN A 217 -13.72 -1.97 -19.53
CA GLN A 217 -13.88 -0.94 -18.51
C GLN A 217 -15.04 -1.28 -17.54
N THR A 218 -16.09 -1.89 -18.07
CA THR A 218 -17.22 -2.37 -17.27
C THR A 218 -16.81 -3.57 -16.41
N ILE A 219 -16.12 -4.56 -16.99
CA ILE A 219 -15.63 -5.74 -16.27
C ILE A 219 -14.61 -5.34 -15.18
N ILE A 220 -13.66 -4.47 -15.49
CA ILE A 220 -12.70 -3.95 -14.51
C ILE A 220 -13.43 -3.20 -13.39
N ASN A 221 -14.39 -2.35 -13.73
CA ASN A 221 -15.18 -1.61 -12.75
C ASN A 221 -16.06 -2.55 -11.89
N GLU A 222 -16.65 -3.57 -12.47
CA GLU A 222 -17.42 -4.58 -11.74
C GLU A 222 -16.53 -5.40 -10.83
N VAL A 223 -15.36 -5.85 -11.29
CA VAL A 223 -14.38 -6.60 -10.49
C VAL A 223 -13.78 -5.74 -9.38
N LEU A 224 -13.50 -4.44 -9.65
CA LEU A 224 -13.01 -3.50 -8.64
C LEU A 224 -14.10 -3.08 -7.64
N ASN A 225 -15.38 -3.16 -8.01
CA ASN A 225 -16.52 -2.86 -7.14
C ASN A 225 -17.07 -4.07 -6.38
N LEU A 226 -16.60 -5.28 -6.69
CA LEU A 226 -16.87 -6.46 -5.89
C LEU A 226 -16.22 -6.26 -4.51
N LYS A 227 -17.04 -5.85 -3.53
CA LYS A 227 -16.61 -5.84 -2.13
C LYS A 227 -16.33 -7.28 -1.71
N PRO A 228 -15.20 -7.56 -1.07
CA PRO A 228 -15.05 -8.84 -0.39
C PRO A 228 -16.13 -8.93 0.70
N GLU A 229 -16.97 -9.97 0.63
CA GLU A 229 -17.88 -10.36 1.69
C GLU A 229 -17.12 -10.80 2.95
#